data_7940dc34b5d882182d3658bcacc693d7
#
_entry.id   7940dc34b5d882182d3658bcacc693d7
#
_cell.length_a   1.000
_cell.length_b   1.000
_cell.length_c   1.000
_cell.angle_alpha   90.00
_cell.angle_beta   90.00
_cell.angle_gamma   90.00
#
_symmetry.space_group_name_H-M   'P 1'
#
loop_
_entity.id
_entity.type
_entity.pdbx_description
1 polymer ?
#
loop_
_entity_poly.entity_id
_entity_poly.type
_entity_poly.pdbx_seq_one_letter_code
_entity_poly.pdbx_strand_id
1 'polypeptide(L)'
;MADSAQITDELVFLPLGGCEEIGMNLNAYGYGPPHARRWILVDVGVTFGSLDTPGIDLICADPDYLIGEQIDAIFLTHAHEDHIGAVGLLYPRLQTKAPIYATPFTTELVRSKMLERGVDPRWLKPVALGGTVVAGPFSVTYVTLTHSIPEPNALAIETPAGMILHTGDWKIDPDPQIGGPTDIKGLTALGDRGVLAMVCDSTNVFEEGESGSEETVKQGLIELIAEQKQAVAVTTFASNVARVKSIIEAAELAGRSVCLVGRSMHRITDAAKAVGILPR
;
A
#
# COMPACT_ATOMS: atom_id res chain seq x y z
N MET A 1 -49.48 1.01 16.59
CA MET A 1 -48.78 0.34 15.49
C MET A 1 -47.41 0.95 15.45
N ALA A 2 -46.39 0.22 15.87
CA ALA A 2 -45.02 0.69 15.80
C ALA A 2 -44.64 0.78 14.31
N ASP A 3 -44.24 1.95 13.90
CA ASP A 3 -43.69 2.20 12.58
C ASP A 3 -42.45 1.27 12.43
N SER A 4 -42.57 0.24 11.60
CA SER A 4 -41.42 -0.61 11.27
C SER A 4 -40.49 0.27 10.43
N ALA A 5 -39.52 0.92 11.08
CA ALA A 5 -38.48 1.65 10.40
C ALA A 5 -37.92 0.70 9.32
N GLN A 6 -38.08 1.09 8.06
CA GLN A 6 -37.58 0.32 6.93
C GLN A 6 -36.05 0.28 7.08
N ILE A 7 -35.51 -0.90 7.42
CA ILE A 7 -34.06 -1.07 7.57
C ILE A 7 -33.48 -0.87 6.16
N THR A 8 -32.77 0.23 5.98
CA THR A 8 -32.13 0.58 4.72
C THR A 8 -30.67 0.12 4.73
N ASP A 9 -30.17 -0.23 3.55
CA ASP A 9 -28.75 -0.48 3.39
C ASP A 9 -27.95 0.79 3.63
N GLU A 10 -26.83 0.67 4.32
CA GLU A 10 -25.92 1.75 4.65
C GLU A 10 -24.52 1.44 4.12
N LEU A 11 -23.83 2.48 3.64
CA LEU A 11 -22.40 2.45 3.39
C LEU A 11 -21.69 3.04 4.60
N VAL A 12 -20.79 2.26 5.19
CA VAL A 12 -20.07 2.60 6.42
C VAL A 12 -18.56 2.58 6.15
N PHE A 13 -17.85 3.60 6.60
CA PHE A 13 -16.41 3.63 6.73
C PHE A 13 -16.02 3.48 8.20
N LEU A 14 -15.17 2.50 8.51
CA LEU A 14 -14.68 2.21 9.84
C LEU A 14 -13.15 2.17 9.82
N PRO A 15 -12.47 3.26 10.19
CA PRO A 15 -11.03 3.22 10.38
C PRO A 15 -10.71 2.55 11.71
N LEU A 16 -9.93 1.47 11.68
CA LEU A 16 -9.43 0.78 12.86
C LEU A 16 -7.99 1.18 13.18
N GLY A 17 -7.27 1.73 12.21
CA GLY A 17 -5.95 2.31 12.34
C GLY A 17 -5.60 3.18 11.14
N GLY A 18 -4.62 4.08 11.28
CA GLY A 18 -4.16 4.97 10.22
C GLY A 18 -4.95 6.28 10.09
N CYS A 19 -5.94 6.56 10.98
CA CYS A 19 -6.62 7.84 11.06
C CYS A 19 -6.05 8.68 12.20
N GLU A 20 -5.71 9.94 11.94
CA GLU A 20 -5.06 10.87 12.89
C GLU A 20 -3.69 10.38 13.40
N GLU A 21 -3.08 9.45 12.70
CA GLU A 21 -1.78 8.86 13.01
C GLU A 21 -1.07 8.40 11.73
N ILE A 22 0.22 8.12 11.81
CA ILE A 22 1.01 7.51 10.74
C ILE A 22 1.27 6.05 11.10
N GLY A 23 0.89 5.15 10.19
CA GLY A 23 1.13 3.72 10.36
C GLY A 23 -0.12 2.92 10.70
N MET A 24 0.05 1.62 10.89
CA MET A 24 -0.94 0.58 11.18
C MET A 24 -2.29 0.73 10.45
N ASN A 25 -2.22 1.06 9.16
CA ASN A 25 -3.40 1.25 8.34
C ASN A 25 -4.26 -0.01 8.31
N LEU A 26 -5.52 0.13 8.73
CA LEU A 26 -6.56 -0.88 8.63
C LEU A 26 -7.90 -0.19 8.52
N ASN A 27 -8.44 -0.15 7.30
CA ASN A 27 -9.68 0.55 6.98
C ASN A 27 -10.72 -0.46 6.51
N ALA A 28 -11.93 -0.42 7.09
CA ALA A 28 -13.02 -1.29 6.71
C ALA A 28 -14.15 -0.50 6.04
N TYR A 29 -14.69 -1.04 4.95
CA TYR A 29 -15.86 -0.53 4.26
C TYR A 29 -16.96 -1.57 4.34
N GLY A 30 -18.10 -1.19 4.93
CA GLY A 30 -19.26 -2.05 5.10
C GLY A 30 -20.44 -1.55 4.28
N TYR A 31 -21.14 -2.47 3.59
CA TYR A 31 -22.37 -2.16 2.90
C TYR A 31 -23.46 -3.20 3.22
N GLY A 32 -24.67 -2.71 3.45
CA GLY A 32 -25.86 -3.50 3.77
C GLY A 32 -26.56 -3.01 5.03
N PRO A 33 -27.59 -3.75 5.49
CA PRO A 33 -28.32 -3.38 6.70
C PRO A 33 -27.42 -3.55 7.94
N PRO A 34 -27.65 -2.77 9.03
CA PRO A 34 -26.77 -2.72 10.20
C PRO A 34 -26.38 -4.07 10.83
N HIS A 35 -27.24 -5.07 10.73
CA HIS A 35 -27.04 -6.39 11.32
C HIS A 35 -26.54 -7.48 10.31
N ALA A 36 -26.31 -7.12 9.06
CA ALA A 36 -25.88 -8.04 8.01
C ALA A 36 -25.03 -7.30 6.93
N ARG A 37 -24.14 -6.40 7.37
CA ARG A 37 -23.21 -5.75 6.45
C ARG A 37 -22.21 -6.75 5.91
N ARG A 38 -21.85 -6.55 4.65
CA ARG A 38 -20.71 -7.21 4.02
C ARG A 38 -19.54 -6.24 4.03
N TRP A 39 -18.35 -6.74 4.31
CA TRP A 39 -17.18 -5.92 4.53
C TRP A 39 -16.07 -6.21 3.53
N ILE A 40 -15.36 -5.18 3.14
CA ILE A 40 -14.02 -5.29 2.59
C ILE A 40 -13.05 -4.53 3.49
N LEU A 41 -11.80 -5.00 3.53
CA LEU A 41 -10.72 -4.33 4.24
C LEU A 41 -9.75 -3.73 3.24
N VAL A 42 -9.21 -2.57 3.58
CA VAL A 42 -8.14 -1.92 2.83
C VAL A 42 -6.95 -1.73 3.76
N ASP A 43 -5.84 -2.35 3.37
CA ASP A 43 -4.59 -2.43 4.08
C ASP A 43 -4.67 -3.18 5.42
N VAL A 44 -3.54 -3.71 5.86
CA VAL A 44 -3.36 -4.43 7.13
C VAL A 44 -1.94 -4.17 7.62
N GLY A 45 -1.72 -2.97 8.13
CA GLY A 45 -0.42 -2.43 8.44
C GLY A 45 0.02 -2.55 9.89
N VAL A 46 1.28 -2.16 10.11
CA VAL A 46 1.86 -1.99 11.44
C VAL A 46 2.36 -0.57 11.60
N THR A 47 2.54 -0.14 12.85
CA THR A 47 3.47 0.92 13.22
C THR A 47 4.54 0.34 14.15
N PHE A 48 5.59 1.09 14.40
CA PHE A 48 6.72 0.64 15.21
C PHE A 48 6.63 1.22 16.61
N GLY A 49 7.13 0.44 17.58
CA GLY A 49 7.26 0.93 18.96
C GLY A 49 8.18 2.16 19.03
N SER A 50 7.96 2.99 20.02
CA SER A 50 8.70 4.21 20.29
C SER A 50 9.35 4.19 21.65
N LEU A 51 10.00 5.27 22.05
CA LEU A 51 10.53 5.43 23.40
C LEU A 51 9.44 5.39 24.48
N ASP A 52 8.19 5.72 24.11
CA ASP A 52 7.04 5.70 25.02
C ASP A 52 6.45 4.28 25.16
N THR A 53 6.89 3.33 24.32
CA THR A 53 6.44 1.92 24.33
C THR A 53 7.64 0.97 24.47
N PRO A 54 8.42 1.01 25.54
CA PRO A 54 9.63 0.22 25.68
C PRO A 54 9.33 -1.28 25.64
N GLY A 55 10.09 -2.02 24.82
CA GLY A 55 9.93 -3.48 24.65
C GLY A 55 8.82 -3.88 23.67
N ILE A 56 8.17 -2.90 23.01
CA ILE A 56 7.23 -3.14 21.92
C ILE A 56 7.95 -2.89 20.59
N ASP A 57 8.02 -3.89 19.74
CA ASP A 57 8.63 -3.76 18.39
C ASP A 57 7.62 -3.31 17.35
N LEU A 58 6.40 -3.88 17.40
CA LEU A 58 5.34 -3.63 16.41
C LEU A 58 4.00 -3.39 17.10
N ILE A 59 3.23 -2.48 16.55
CA ILE A 59 1.86 -2.19 16.96
C ILE A 59 0.97 -2.35 15.72
N CYS A 60 -0.20 -2.94 15.87
CA CYS A 60 -1.19 -3.05 14.81
C CYS A 60 -2.59 -2.74 15.36
N ALA A 61 -3.50 -2.43 14.46
CA ALA A 61 -4.89 -2.17 14.82
C ALA A 61 -5.55 -3.39 15.50
N ASP A 62 -6.53 -3.15 16.35
CA ASP A 62 -7.34 -4.21 16.95
C ASP A 62 -8.49 -4.60 16.00
N PRO A 63 -8.51 -5.84 15.48
CA PRO A 63 -9.52 -6.27 14.55
C PRO A 63 -10.77 -6.86 15.21
N ASP A 64 -10.91 -6.82 16.52
CA ASP A 64 -11.94 -7.58 17.27
C ASP A 64 -13.37 -7.26 16.81
N TYR A 65 -13.64 -6.01 16.39
CA TYR A 65 -14.94 -5.64 15.81
C TYR A 65 -15.31 -6.46 14.56
N LEU A 66 -14.31 -6.90 13.79
CA LEU A 66 -14.50 -7.62 12.53
C LEU A 66 -14.55 -9.14 12.70
N ILE A 67 -14.28 -9.65 13.90
CA ILE A 67 -14.32 -11.10 14.17
C ILE A 67 -15.76 -11.58 14.10
N GLY A 68 -16.02 -12.52 13.18
CA GLY A 68 -17.37 -13.05 12.93
C GLY A 68 -18.19 -12.27 11.91
N GLU A 69 -17.70 -11.10 11.47
CA GLU A 69 -18.31 -10.35 10.38
C GLU A 69 -18.03 -11.01 9.03
N GLN A 70 -18.91 -10.77 8.04
CA GLN A 70 -18.71 -11.28 6.69
C GLN A 70 -17.73 -10.40 5.91
N ILE A 71 -16.46 -10.78 5.91
CA ILE A 71 -15.41 -10.15 5.12
C ILE A 71 -15.33 -10.81 3.74
N ASP A 72 -15.60 -10.06 2.68
CA ASP A 72 -15.61 -10.56 1.31
C ASP A 72 -14.23 -10.54 0.66
N ALA A 73 -13.40 -9.55 1.00
CA ALA A 73 -12.04 -9.42 0.49
C ALA A 73 -11.18 -8.48 1.36
N ILE A 74 -9.87 -8.60 1.20
CA ILE A 74 -8.88 -7.66 1.69
C ILE A 74 -8.13 -7.11 0.48
N PHE A 75 -7.99 -5.80 0.36
CA PHE A 75 -7.29 -5.11 -0.70
C PHE A 75 -6.07 -4.40 -0.14
N LEU A 76 -4.91 -4.58 -0.77
CA LEU A 76 -3.67 -3.93 -0.34
C LEU A 76 -3.27 -2.91 -1.40
N THR A 77 -3.06 -1.66 -0.98
CA THR A 77 -2.75 -0.55 -1.85
C THR A 77 -1.33 -0.60 -2.39
N HIS A 78 -0.37 -0.89 -1.52
CA HIS A 78 1.06 -1.00 -1.83
C HIS A 78 1.81 -1.75 -0.72
N ALA A 79 3.13 -1.88 -0.85
CA ALA A 79 3.92 -2.82 -0.07
C ALA A 79 4.71 -2.21 1.11
N HIS A 80 4.40 -1.00 1.58
CA HIS A 80 4.98 -0.47 2.80
C HIS A 80 4.50 -1.22 4.04
N GLU A 81 5.33 -1.24 5.09
CA GLU A 81 5.05 -2.01 6.32
C GLU A 81 3.78 -1.53 7.04
N ASP A 82 3.52 -0.25 7.00
CA ASP A 82 2.31 0.37 7.58
C ASP A 82 1.03 0.07 6.79
N HIS A 83 1.14 -0.63 5.64
CA HIS A 83 0.01 -1.12 4.84
C HIS A 83 -0.07 -2.65 4.79
N ILE A 84 1.05 -3.38 4.91
CA ILE A 84 1.06 -4.85 4.79
C ILE A 84 1.68 -5.58 5.99
N GLY A 85 2.29 -4.86 6.92
CA GLY A 85 3.13 -5.44 7.96
C GLY A 85 2.41 -6.39 8.90
N ALA A 86 1.12 -6.18 9.14
CA ALA A 86 0.31 -7.00 10.02
C ALA A 86 -0.46 -8.14 9.32
N VAL A 87 -0.35 -8.32 7.98
CA VAL A 87 -1.11 -9.35 7.27
C VAL A 87 -0.90 -10.74 7.88
N GLY A 88 0.35 -11.15 8.12
CA GLY A 88 0.65 -12.44 8.72
C GLY A 88 0.22 -12.58 10.19
N LEU A 89 -0.02 -11.46 10.88
CA LEU A 89 -0.45 -11.41 12.28
C LEU A 89 -1.97 -11.39 12.40
N LEU A 90 -2.64 -10.52 11.66
CA LEU A 90 -4.07 -10.26 11.81
C LEU A 90 -4.95 -11.19 10.95
N TYR A 91 -4.48 -11.67 9.80
CA TYR A 91 -5.28 -12.58 8.96
C TYR A 91 -5.77 -13.83 9.71
N PRO A 92 -4.94 -14.54 10.50
CA PRO A 92 -5.42 -15.64 11.34
C PRO A 92 -6.39 -15.19 12.45
N ARG A 93 -6.16 -14.00 13.04
CA ARG A 93 -7.01 -13.46 14.11
C ARG A 93 -8.40 -13.08 13.61
N LEU A 94 -8.51 -12.58 12.38
CA LEU A 94 -9.79 -12.28 11.73
C LEU A 94 -10.66 -13.52 11.48
N GLN A 95 -10.10 -14.73 11.60
CA GLN A 95 -10.80 -16.00 11.39
C GLN A 95 -11.54 -16.08 10.05
N THR A 96 -11.03 -15.38 9.04
CA THR A 96 -11.62 -15.27 7.72
C THR A 96 -10.92 -16.19 6.71
N LYS A 97 -11.61 -16.45 5.60
CA LYS A 97 -11.07 -17.06 4.36
C LYS A 97 -11.17 -16.10 3.18
N ALA A 98 -11.34 -14.84 3.47
CA ALA A 98 -11.42 -13.80 2.45
C ALA A 98 -10.13 -13.77 1.61
N PRO A 99 -10.22 -13.67 0.28
CA PRO A 99 -9.06 -13.48 -0.57
C PRO A 99 -8.38 -12.13 -0.27
N ILE A 100 -7.04 -12.12 -0.38
CA ILE A 100 -6.23 -10.92 -0.25
C ILE A 100 -5.76 -10.54 -1.65
N TYR A 101 -6.18 -9.39 -2.14
CA TYR A 101 -5.84 -8.87 -3.45
C TYR A 101 -4.73 -7.83 -3.35
N ALA A 102 -3.72 -7.94 -4.21
CA ALA A 102 -2.60 -7.02 -4.28
C ALA A 102 -1.96 -7.07 -5.67
N THR A 103 -1.22 -6.03 -6.05
CA THR A 103 -0.39 -6.04 -7.25
C THR A 103 0.78 -7.03 -7.12
N PRO A 104 1.43 -7.45 -8.22
CA PRO A 104 2.45 -8.50 -8.19
C PRO A 104 3.57 -8.26 -7.19
N PHE A 105 4.14 -7.04 -7.16
CA PHE A 105 5.21 -6.72 -6.22
C PHE A 105 4.77 -6.83 -4.76
N THR A 106 3.62 -6.25 -4.43
CA THR A 106 3.04 -6.34 -3.09
C THR A 106 2.74 -7.80 -2.72
N THR A 107 2.23 -8.59 -3.68
CA THR A 107 1.95 -10.02 -3.48
C THR A 107 3.20 -10.80 -3.06
N GLU A 108 4.37 -10.56 -3.69
CA GLU A 108 5.61 -11.27 -3.32
C GLU A 108 6.06 -10.97 -1.89
N LEU A 109 5.96 -9.71 -1.46
CA LEU A 109 6.32 -9.33 -0.09
C LEU A 109 5.34 -9.89 0.94
N VAL A 110 4.04 -9.82 0.67
CA VAL A 110 3.00 -10.38 1.55
C VAL A 110 3.12 -11.90 1.64
N ARG A 111 3.43 -12.59 0.55
CA ARG A 111 3.68 -14.04 0.53
C ARG A 111 4.75 -14.42 1.56
N SER A 112 5.88 -13.72 1.53
CA SER A 112 6.97 -13.91 2.49
C SER A 112 6.50 -13.74 3.94
N LYS A 113 5.77 -12.66 4.23
CA LYS A 113 5.24 -12.37 5.57
C LYS A 113 4.26 -13.44 6.07
N MET A 114 3.38 -13.92 5.20
CA MET A 114 2.44 -15.00 5.52
C MET A 114 3.18 -16.30 5.85
N LEU A 115 4.15 -16.69 5.03
CA LEU A 115 4.95 -17.90 5.23
C LEU A 115 5.77 -17.84 6.53
N GLU A 116 6.37 -16.70 6.87
CA GLU A 116 7.10 -16.49 8.13
C GLU A 116 6.23 -16.71 9.37
N ARG A 117 4.91 -16.53 9.24
CA ARG A 117 3.92 -16.73 10.30
C ARG A 117 3.12 -18.02 10.18
N GLY A 118 3.48 -18.90 9.23
CA GLY A 118 2.79 -20.16 9.01
C GLY A 118 1.37 -20.01 8.41
N VAL A 119 1.08 -18.86 7.80
CA VAL A 119 -0.19 -18.61 7.13
C VAL A 119 -0.10 -19.08 5.67
N ASP A 120 -1.10 -19.83 5.23
CA ASP A 120 -1.16 -20.37 3.87
C ASP A 120 -1.35 -19.24 2.83
N PRO A 121 -0.41 -19.03 1.90
CA PRO A 121 -0.49 -17.95 0.92
C PRO A 121 -1.50 -18.22 -0.22
N ARG A 122 -2.24 -19.32 -0.23
CA ARG A 122 -3.27 -19.62 -1.25
C ARG A 122 -4.36 -18.55 -1.36
N TRP A 123 -4.53 -17.77 -0.30
CA TRP A 123 -5.50 -16.68 -0.24
C TRP A 123 -5.03 -15.41 -0.94
N LEU A 124 -3.73 -15.29 -1.23
CA LEU A 124 -3.20 -14.20 -2.04
C LEU A 124 -3.61 -14.35 -3.50
N LYS A 125 -4.13 -13.27 -4.06
CA LYS A 125 -4.61 -13.19 -5.44
C LYS A 125 -3.98 -11.96 -6.12
N PRO A 126 -2.99 -12.15 -6.98
CA PRO A 126 -2.40 -11.03 -7.70
C PRO A 126 -3.43 -10.39 -8.63
N VAL A 127 -3.43 -9.06 -8.66
CA VAL A 127 -4.28 -8.23 -9.55
C VAL A 127 -3.34 -7.43 -10.45
N ALA A 128 -3.65 -7.39 -11.73
CA ALA A 128 -2.91 -6.55 -12.66
C ALA A 128 -3.11 -5.06 -12.33
N LEU A 129 -2.14 -4.22 -12.66
CA LEU A 129 -2.29 -2.77 -12.60
C LEU A 129 -3.52 -2.35 -13.43
N GLY A 130 -4.35 -1.47 -12.88
CA GLY A 130 -5.62 -1.08 -13.49
C GLY A 130 -6.73 -2.14 -13.42
N GLY A 131 -6.47 -3.29 -12.79
CA GLY A 131 -7.45 -4.38 -12.66
C GLY A 131 -8.61 -4.06 -11.73
N THR A 132 -9.75 -4.68 -11.98
CA THR A 132 -10.96 -4.55 -11.17
C THR A 132 -11.33 -5.90 -10.57
N VAL A 133 -11.74 -5.89 -9.31
CA VAL A 133 -12.19 -7.07 -8.56
C VAL A 133 -13.58 -6.80 -8.00
N VAL A 134 -14.48 -7.77 -8.18
CA VAL A 134 -15.81 -7.74 -7.56
C VAL A 134 -15.80 -8.62 -6.31
N ALA A 135 -16.18 -8.05 -5.17
CA ALA A 135 -16.26 -8.74 -3.88
C ALA A 135 -17.57 -8.32 -3.18
N GLY A 136 -18.55 -9.23 -3.19
CA GLY A 136 -19.88 -8.91 -2.66
C GLY A 136 -20.53 -7.72 -3.36
N PRO A 137 -20.98 -6.69 -2.61
CA PRO A 137 -21.58 -5.50 -3.18
C PRO A 137 -20.55 -4.48 -3.67
N PHE A 138 -19.25 -4.78 -3.54
CA PHE A 138 -18.14 -3.88 -3.90
C PHE A 138 -17.54 -4.25 -5.24
N SER A 139 -17.26 -3.24 -6.07
CA SER A 139 -16.39 -3.35 -7.25
C SER A 139 -15.20 -2.44 -7.05
N VAL A 140 -14.01 -3.01 -6.93
CA VAL A 140 -12.79 -2.29 -6.56
C VAL A 140 -11.81 -2.28 -7.72
N THR A 141 -11.49 -1.10 -8.21
CA THR A 141 -10.52 -0.87 -9.30
C THR A 141 -9.25 -0.27 -8.75
N TYR A 142 -8.11 -0.89 -9.08
CA TYR A 142 -6.77 -0.37 -8.78
C TYR A 142 -6.44 0.76 -9.74
N VAL A 143 -6.07 1.93 -9.23
CA VAL A 143 -5.68 3.11 -10.02
C VAL A 143 -4.23 3.43 -9.75
N THR A 144 -3.38 3.30 -10.75
CA THR A 144 -1.94 3.47 -10.59
C THR A 144 -1.58 4.88 -10.14
N LEU A 145 -0.77 4.96 -9.11
CA LEU A 145 -0.18 6.18 -8.57
C LEU A 145 1.35 6.14 -8.67
N THR A 146 2.00 7.20 -8.23
CA THR A 146 3.43 7.24 -7.93
C THR A 146 3.66 7.41 -6.44
N HIS A 147 4.66 6.73 -5.91
CA HIS A 147 5.10 6.78 -4.52
C HIS A 147 6.55 6.29 -4.44
N SER A 148 7.11 6.15 -3.23
CA SER A 148 8.51 5.69 -3.03
C SER A 148 8.71 4.18 -3.19
N ILE A 149 7.67 3.41 -3.46
CA ILE A 149 7.69 1.94 -3.62
C ILE A 149 7.04 1.55 -4.95
N PRO A 150 7.39 0.41 -5.56
CA PRO A 150 6.76 -0.05 -6.80
C PRO A 150 5.27 -0.34 -6.67
N GLU A 151 4.54 -0.10 -7.77
CA GLU A 151 3.13 -0.46 -7.94
C GLU A 151 2.19 0.09 -6.86
N PRO A 152 2.30 1.38 -6.45
CA PRO A 152 1.35 1.98 -5.54
C PRO A 152 0.02 2.27 -6.26
N ASN A 153 -1.10 2.11 -5.55
CA ASN A 153 -2.41 2.30 -6.14
C ASN A 153 -3.36 3.02 -5.19
N ALA A 154 -4.20 3.88 -5.76
CA ALA A 154 -5.49 4.17 -5.16
C ALA A 154 -6.50 3.06 -5.50
N LEU A 155 -7.56 2.99 -4.72
CA LEU A 155 -8.68 2.08 -4.93
C LEU A 155 -9.95 2.89 -5.18
N ALA A 156 -10.55 2.74 -6.37
CA ALA A 156 -11.89 3.21 -6.64
C ALA A 156 -12.87 2.11 -6.21
N ILE A 157 -13.58 2.36 -5.11
CA ILE A 157 -14.48 1.40 -4.45
C ILE A 157 -15.91 1.78 -4.82
N GLU A 158 -16.50 1.07 -5.77
CA GLU A 158 -17.88 1.29 -6.20
C GLU A 158 -18.83 0.42 -5.36
N THR A 159 -19.93 1.02 -4.93
CA THR A 159 -21.01 0.38 -4.17
C THR A 159 -22.36 0.86 -4.72
N PRO A 160 -23.49 0.20 -4.36
CA PRO A 160 -24.81 0.69 -4.72
C PRO A 160 -25.13 2.11 -4.15
N ALA A 161 -24.44 2.53 -3.08
CA ALA A 161 -24.62 3.87 -2.49
C ALA A 161 -23.78 4.96 -3.17
N GLY A 162 -22.78 4.58 -3.97
CA GLY A 162 -21.85 5.49 -4.64
C GLY A 162 -20.41 5.02 -4.60
N MET A 163 -19.52 5.83 -5.17
CA MET A 163 -18.09 5.52 -5.29
C MET A 163 -17.28 6.23 -4.21
N ILE A 164 -16.36 5.49 -3.57
CA ILE A 164 -15.34 6.02 -2.67
C ILE A 164 -13.99 5.93 -3.38
N LEU A 165 -13.18 6.97 -3.26
CA LEU A 165 -11.77 6.94 -3.63
C LEU A 165 -10.91 6.83 -2.37
N HIS A 166 -10.23 5.67 -2.20
CA HIS A 166 -9.22 5.46 -1.15
C HIS A 166 -7.84 5.60 -1.79
N THR A 167 -7.10 6.64 -1.44
CA THR A 167 -5.86 6.96 -2.17
C THR A 167 -4.70 6.04 -1.85
N GLY A 168 -4.66 5.41 -0.66
CA GLY A 168 -3.39 4.92 -0.14
C GLY A 168 -2.40 6.07 -0.06
N ASP A 169 -1.11 5.78 -0.05
CA ASP A 169 -0.04 6.77 -0.05
C ASP A 169 0.31 7.18 -1.48
N TRP A 170 0.56 8.47 -1.67
CA TRP A 170 0.78 9.01 -2.99
C TRP A 170 1.70 10.23 -3.01
N LYS A 171 2.33 10.41 -4.14
CA LYS A 171 2.88 11.69 -4.60
C LYS A 171 2.68 11.77 -6.12
N ILE A 172 2.67 12.95 -6.68
CA ILE A 172 2.68 13.12 -8.15
C ILE A 172 4.12 13.36 -8.56
N ASP A 173 4.73 12.35 -9.19
CA ASP A 173 6.06 12.44 -9.77
C ASP A 173 5.91 12.37 -11.30
N PRO A 174 6.28 13.44 -12.04
CA PRO A 174 6.18 13.44 -13.51
C PRO A 174 7.19 12.50 -14.17
N ASP A 175 8.33 12.22 -13.52
CA ASP A 175 9.42 11.42 -14.05
C ASP A 175 9.82 10.28 -13.09
N PRO A 176 8.92 9.33 -12.81
CA PRO A 176 9.20 8.25 -11.88
C PRO A 176 10.29 7.32 -12.42
N GLN A 177 11.23 6.92 -11.58
CA GLN A 177 12.35 6.03 -11.97
C GLN A 177 11.95 4.56 -12.02
N ILE A 178 10.78 4.20 -11.51
CA ILE A 178 10.19 2.86 -11.56
C ILE A 178 8.70 2.97 -11.83
N GLY A 179 8.19 2.06 -12.67
CA GLY A 179 6.78 2.04 -13.05
C GLY A 179 6.41 3.15 -14.04
N GLY A 180 5.11 3.35 -14.20
CA GLY A 180 4.56 4.45 -14.99
C GLY A 180 4.21 5.66 -14.13
N PRO A 181 3.90 6.80 -14.77
CA PRO A 181 3.39 7.97 -14.05
C PRO A 181 2.00 7.68 -13.46
N THR A 182 1.58 8.53 -12.52
CA THR A 182 0.22 8.51 -11.98
C THR A 182 -0.82 8.56 -13.11
N ASP A 183 -1.84 7.71 -13.04
CA ASP A 183 -2.94 7.69 -14.00
C ASP A 183 -3.89 8.89 -13.77
N ILE A 184 -3.42 10.08 -14.12
CA ILE A 184 -4.19 11.33 -14.02
C ILE A 184 -5.49 11.25 -14.83
N LYS A 185 -5.47 10.58 -16.02
CA LYS A 185 -6.66 10.45 -16.86
C LYS A 185 -7.71 9.57 -16.18
N GLY A 186 -7.30 8.45 -15.59
CA GLY A 186 -8.17 7.59 -14.80
C GLY A 186 -8.77 8.33 -13.61
N LEU A 187 -7.95 9.04 -12.83
CA LEU A 187 -8.42 9.85 -11.70
C LEU A 187 -9.41 10.94 -12.13
N THR A 188 -9.13 11.65 -13.23
CA THR A 188 -10.05 12.67 -13.76
C THR A 188 -11.39 12.03 -14.16
N ALA A 189 -11.35 10.90 -14.87
CA ALA A 189 -12.57 10.20 -15.28
C ALA A 189 -13.41 9.70 -14.08
N LEU A 190 -12.76 9.29 -12.96
CA LEU A 190 -13.46 8.97 -11.72
C LEU A 190 -14.12 10.22 -11.12
N GLY A 191 -13.41 11.34 -11.10
CA GLY A 191 -13.96 12.63 -10.65
C GLY A 191 -15.19 13.05 -11.45
N ASP A 192 -15.14 12.94 -12.78
CA ASP A 192 -16.25 13.27 -13.69
C ASP A 192 -17.48 12.37 -13.47
N ARG A 193 -17.28 11.12 -13.07
CA ARG A 193 -18.37 10.18 -12.69
C ARG A 193 -18.99 10.51 -11.34
N GLY A 194 -18.33 11.28 -10.51
CA GLY A 194 -18.72 11.65 -9.15
C GLY A 194 -18.17 10.70 -8.09
N VAL A 195 -17.44 11.26 -7.13
CA VAL A 195 -16.90 10.58 -5.95
C VAL A 195 -17.71 10.99 -4.73
N LEU A 196 -18.34 10.02 -4.06
CA LEU A 196 -19.15 10.26 -2.87
C LEU A 196 -18.30 10.71 -1.68
N ALA A 197 -17.16 10.05 -1.50
CA ALA A 197 -16.22 10.34 -0.43
C ALA A 197 -14.78 9.99 -0.86
N MET A 198 -13.81 10.69 -0.30
CA MET A 198 -12.40 10.42 -0.49
C MET A 198 -11.73 10.17 0.87
N VAL A 199 -11.05 9.03 0.99
CA VAL A 199 -10.14 8.72 2.11
C VAL A 199 -8.74 8.93 1.57
N CYS A 200 -8.05 9.96 2.07
CA CYS A 200 -6.85 10.49 1.45
C CYS A 200 -5.68 10.55 2.43
N ASP A 201 -4.51 10.11 1.97
CA ASP A 201 -3.24 10.43 2.62
C ASP A 201 -3.09 11.94 2.73
N SER A 202 -2.84 12.39 3.95
CA SER A 202 -2.67 13.80 4.28
C SER A 202 -1.41 14.05 5.13
N THR A 203 -0.44 13.14 5.07
CA THR A 203 0.80 13.18 5.85
C THR A 203 1.52 14.51 5.72
N ASN A 204 1.60 15.05 4.50
CA ASN A 204 2.31 16.31 4.20
C ASN A 204 1.36 17.51 4.00
N VAL A 205 0.14 17.47 4.53
CA VAL A 205 -0.86 18.54 4.32
C VAL A 205 -0.42 19.92 4.83
N PHE A 206 0.49 19.97 5.81
CA PHE A 206 1.05 21.21 6.36
C PHE A 206 2.38 21.63 5.75
N GLU A 207 2.97 20.80 4.86
CA GLU A 207 4.23 21.13 4.19
C GLU A 207 3.96 21.98 2.96
N GLU A 208 4.61 23.13 2.89
CA GLU A 208 4.51 24.00 1.72
C GLU A 208 5.44 23.53 0.60
N GLY A 209 5.01 23.71 -0.65
CA GLY A 209 5.79 23.39 -1.84
C GLY A 209 5.42 22.07 -2.49
N GLU A 210 6.33 21.57 -3.33
CA GLU A 210 6.15 20.32 -4.09
C GLU A 210 7.23 19.32 -3.71
N SER A 211 6.85 18.03 -3.60
CA SER A 211 7.85 16.96 -3.49
C SER A 211 8.54 16.80 -4.83
N GLY A 212 9.87 16.96 -4.88
CA GLY A 212 10.65 16.83 -6.11
C GLY A 212 10.55 15.44 -6.75
N SER A 213 11.04 15.33 -8.00
CA SER A 213 11.10 14.07 -8.72
C SER A 213 12.28 13.20 -8.27
N GLU A 214 12.12 11.87 -8.34
CA GLU A 214 13.23 10.91 -8.17
C GLU A 214 14.30 11.07 -9.26
N GLU A 215 13.95 11.58 -10.44
CA GLU A 215 14.93 11.91 -11.51
C GLU A 215 15.91 12.99 -11.02
N THR A 216 15.44 14.06 -10.40
CA THR A 216 16.32 15.11 -9.85
C THR A 216 17.31 14.54 -8.81
N VAL A 217 16.84 13.63 -7.96
CA VAL A 217 17.69 12.95 -6.98
C VAL A 217 18.72 12.05 -7.67
N LYS A 218 18.33 11.35 -8.72
CA LYS A 218 19.22 10.49 -9.52
C LYS A 218 20.36 11.31 -10.14
N GLN A 219 20.07 12.46 -10.72
CA GLN A 219 21.10 13.32 -11.29
C GLN A 219 22.11 13.79 -10.23
N GLY A 220 21.61 14.22 -9.05
CA GLY A 220 22.49 14.58 -7.94
C GLY A 220 23.34 13.41 -7.43
N LEU A 221 22.81 12.20 -7.42
CA LEU A 221 23.57 10.98 -7.05
C LEU A 221 24.67 10.66 -8.07
N ILE A 222 24.40 10.81 -9.37
CA ILE A 222 25.38 10.60 -10.45
C ILE A 222 26.57 11.53 -10.25
N GLU A 223 26.32 12.83 -10.06
CA GLU A 223 27.36 13.84 -9.85
C GLU A 223 28.14 13.54 -8.58
N LEU A 224 27.45 13.36 -7.46
CA LEU A 224 28.07 13.13 -6.16
C LEU A 224 28.95 11.88 -6.12
N ILE A 225 28.48 10.75 -6.69
CA ILE A 225 29.24 9.49 -6.69
C ILE A 225 30.43 9.56 -7.64
N ALA A 226 30.31 10.26 -8.76
CA ALA A 226 31.43 10.43 -9.72
C ALA A 226 32.60 11.22 -9.12
N GLU A 227 32.33 12.21 -8.27
CA GLU A 227 33.36 13.02 -7.64
C GLU A 227 34.17 12.29 -6.55
N GLN A 228 33.65 11.18 -6.02
CA GLN A 228 34.29 10.48 -4.89
C GLN A 228 35.48 9.64 -5.34
N LYS A 229 36.57 9.75 -4.60
CA LYS A 229 37.81 8.97 -4.84
C LYS A 229 37.93 7.70 -3.98
N GLN A 230 37.17 7.62 -2.91
CA GLN A 230 37.16 6.50 -1.95
C GLN A 230 35.87 5.70 -2.07
N ALA A 231 35.72 4.67 -1.24
CA ALA A 231 34.46 3.93 -1.12
C ALA A 231 33.32 4.87 -0.69
N VAL A 232 32.14 4.67 -1.27
CA VAL A 232 30.94 5.44 -0.99
C VAL A 232 29.94 4.56 -0.27
N ALA A 233 29.42 5.03 0.86
CA ALA A 233 28.32 4.39 1.57
C ALA A 233 27.07 5.28 1.44
N VAL A 234 25.98 4.73 0.96
CA VAL A 234 24.70 5.41 0.80
C VAL A 234 23.67 4.75 1.70
N THR A 235 23.03 5.54 2.57
CA THR A 235 21.90 5.08 3.38
C THR A 235 20.59 5.48 2.72
N THR A 236 19.66 4.53 2.62
CA THR A 236 18.33 4.78 2.08
C THR A 236 17.33 3.80 2.68
N PHE A 237 16.04 4.11 2.61
CA PHE A 237 15.00 3.15 2.92
C PHE A 237 15.04 2.00 1.91
N ALA A 238 15.06 0.76 2.42
CA ALA A 238 15.09 -0.43 1.58
C ALA A 238 13.86 -0.53 0.65
N SER A 239 12.71 0.00 1.10
CA SER A 239 11.46 0.02 0.36
C SER A 239 11.48 1.00 -0.82
N ASN A 240 12.36 2.03 -0.82
CA ASN A 240 12.48 2.95 -1.95
C ASN A 240 13.33 2.30 -3.08
N VAL A 241 12.70 1.40 -3.83
CA VAL A 241 13.34 0.66 -4.93
C VAL A 241 13.79 1.60 -6.05
N ALA A 242 13.09 2.71 -6.27
CA ALA A 242 13.49 3.74 -7.24
C ALA A 242 14.84 4.34 -6.85
N ARG A 243 15.03 4.68 -5.57
CA ARG A 243 16.28 5.20 -5.04
C ARG A 243 17.41 4.17 -5.12
N VAL A 244 17.13 2.90 -4.78
CA VAL A 244 18.11 1.81 -4.90
C VAL A 244 18.55 1.64 -6.34
N LYS A 245 17.63 1.65 -7.31
CA LYS A 245 17.92 1.60 -8.74
C LYS A 245 18.80 2.78 -9.17
N SER A 246 18.46 4.00 -8.79
CA SER A 246 19.21 5.22 -9.11
C SER A 246 20.64 5.19 -8.55
N ILE A 247 20.83 4.65 -7.33
CA ILE A 247 22.16 4.46 -6.72
C ILE A 247 22.96 3.44 -7.51
N ILE A 248 22.39 2.32 -7.92
CA ILE A 248 23.05 1.30 -8.72
C ILE A 248 23.49 1.90 -10.07
N GLU A 249 22.60 2.55 -10.78
CA GLU A 249 22.91 3.18 -12.08
C GLU A 249 23.99 4.27 -11.96
N ALA A 250 23.93 5.12 -10.94
CA ALA A 250 24.94 6.13 -10.68
C ALA A 250 26.34 5.51 -10.36
N ALA A 251 26.36 4.42 -9.62
CA ALA A 251 27.60 3.70 -9.32
C ALA A 251 28.21 3.03 -10.59
N GLU A 252 27.36 2.41 -11.40
CA GLU A 252 27.79 1.79 -12.67
C GLU A 252 28.35 2.83 -13.64
N LEU A 253 27.72 3.99 -13.78
CA LEU A 253 28.22 5.12 -14.58
C LEU A 253 29.59 5.61 -14.09
N ALA A 254 29.85 5.53 -12.80
CA ALA A 254 31.14 5.86 -12.20
C ALA A 254 32.15 4.70 -12.21
N GLY A 255 31.85 3.58 -12.90
CA GLY A 255 32.70 2.38 -12.97
C GLY A 255 32.86 1.65 -11.64
N ARG A 256 31.88 1.74 -10.74
CA ARG A 256 31.91 1.16 -9.39
C ARG A 256 31.00 -0.07 -9.29
N SER A 257 31.39 -1.02 -8.45
CA SER A 257 30.54 -2.14 -8.06
C SER A 257 29.70 -1.79 -6.85
N VAL A 258 28.46 -2.29 -6.80
CA VAL A 258 27.51 -2.06 -5.70
C VAL A 258 27.37 -3.31 -4.84
N CYS A 259 27.39 -3.10 -3.53
CA CYS A 259 27.10 -4.14 -2.55
C CYS A 259 25.90 -3.69 -1.70
N LEU A 260 24.83 -4.47 -1.72
CA LEU A 260 23.67 -4.24 -0.85
C LEU A 260 23.96 -4.78 0.55
N VAL A 261 23.67 -4.00 1.57
CA VAL A 261 23.89 -4.37 2.98
C VAL A 261 22.59 -4.24 3.75
N GLY A 262 22.20 -5.32 4.42
CA GLY A 262 20.99 -5.38 5.23
C GLY A 262 19.90 -6.31 4.68
N ARG A 263 19.29 -7.07 5.57
CA ARG A 263 18.30 -8.11 5.22
C ARG A 263 17.10 -7.52 4.45
N SER A 264 16.57 -6.38 4.88
CA SER A 264 15.46 -5.72 4.21
C SER A 264 15.80 -5.29 2.79
N MET A 265 17.06 -4.81 2.57
CA MET A 265 17.53 -4.42 1.25
C MET A 265 17.51 -5.60 0.27
N HIS A 266 18.02 -6.77 0.69
CA HIS A 266 17.99 -7.99 -0.13
C HIS A 266 16.55 -8.46 -0.38
N ARG A 267 15.71 -8.53 0.65
CA ARG A 267 14.30 -8.97 0.53
C ARG A 267 13.51 -8.15 -0.48
N ILE A 268 13.64 -6.83 -0.41
CA ILE A 268 12.93 -5.90 -1.30
C ILE A 268 13.46 -6.02 -2.74
N THR A 269 14.77 -6.06 -2.92
CA THR A 269 15.37 -6.19 -4.25
C THR A 269 15.08 -7.55 -4.89
N ASP A 270 15.05 -8.63 -4.11
CA ASP A 270 14.70 -9.97 -4.60
C ASP A 270 13.23 -10.00 -5.05
N ALA A 271 12.31 -9.40 -4.31
CA ALA A 271 10.92 -9.25 -4.74
C ALA A 271 10.80 -8.44 -6.03
N ALA A 272 11.53 -7.31 -6.14
CA ALA A 272 11.54 -6.49 -7.36
C ALA A 272 12.10 -7.23 -8.58
N LYS A 273 13.13 -8.07 -8.38
CA LYS A 273 13.68 -8.96 -9.43
C LYS A 273 12.70 -10.07 -9.82
N ALA A 274 11.99 -10.65 -8.85
CA ALA A 274 11.01 -11.72 -9.09
C ALA A 274 9.89 -11.28 -10.01
N VAL A 275 9.46 -10.02 -9.91
CA VAL A 275 8.39 -9.44 -10.75
C VAL A 275 8.91 -8.63 -11.94
N GLY A 276 10.23 -8.61 -12.19
CA GLY A 276 10.84 -7.96 -13.35
C GLY A 276 10.97 -6.44 -13.29
N ILE A 277 10.84 -5.84 -12.11
CA ILE A 277 11.04 -4.40 -11.89
C ILE A 277 12.53 -4.04 -11.88
N LEU A 278 13.36 -4.90 -11.29
CA LEU A 278 14.82 -4.80 -11.36
C LEU A 278 15.39 -5.91 -12.24
N PRO A 279 16.54 -5.70 -12.89
CA PRO A 279 17.24 -6.75 -13.61
C PRO A 279 17.69 -7.85 -12.65
N ARG A 280 17.80 -9.10 -13.18
CA ARG A 280 18.21 -10.28 -12.41
C ARG A 280 19.71 -10.26 -12.09
#